data_37b2587bc33dd2e9876fe648c5696954
#
_entry.id   37b2587bc33dd2e9876fe648c5696954
#
_cell.length_a   1.000
_cell.length_b   1.000
_cell.length_c   1.000
_cell.angle_alpha   90.00
_cell.angle_beta   90.00
_cell.angle_gamma   90.00
#
_symmetry.space_group_name_H-M   'P 1'
#
loop_
_entity.id
_entity.type
_entity.pdbx_description
1 polymer ?
#
loop_
_entity_poly.entity_id
_entity_poly.type
_entity_poly.pdbx_seq_one_letter_code
_entity_poly.pdbx_strand_id
1 'polypeptide(L)'
;MKLPRINKAGKKSSIRAGEGRLAFFAISPFYFLYLIFGIFPILYTSYMAFFNWDPLGEKVFIGLGNFVNLLADDTLWKALRNTLSIWVLGTVPQLALALYMATLLNRTRLKFSGFWRSAILIPNVTSVLAIAVIFSSLYGRDFGLINYALSFFGIDKINWMNGTFSSHVEIATMIIWRWTGYNALIYLAAMQSIPKELYESAQLDGANGWEQFRYITLPGIRNVLIFTVTMSTIGGLQTFNEPYILGGVTGGNDKQFYTLAMFLYEEAFRKFQFGYGAAIGIFIFFCVVIFALINATIASKIAKD
;
A
#
# COMPACT_ATOMS: atom_id res chain seq x y z
N MET A 1 -11.19 -67.27 23.31
CA MET A 1 -12.23 -66.19 23.32
C MET A 1 -11.76 -65.08 22.42
N LYS A 2 -12.26 -65.00 21.16
CA LYS A 2 -11.83 -63.96 20.18
C LYS A 2 -12.76 -62.75 20.26
N LEU A 3 -12.23 -61.59 20.60
CA LEU A 3 -12.97 -60.33 20.63
C LEU A 3 -13.31 -59.86 19.19
N PRO A 4 -14.51 -59.34 18.93
CA PRO A 4 -14.90 -58.88 17.59
C PRO A 4 -14.18 -57.57 17.24
N ARG A 5 -13.57 -57.52 16.05
CA ARG A 5 -12.99 -56.30 15.45
C ARG A 5 -14.12 -55.35 15.08
N ILE A 6 -14.23 -54.24 15.81
CA ILE A 6 -15.14 -53.14 15.48
C ILE A 6 -14.57 -52.41 14.26
N ASN A 7 -15.29 -52.53 13.15
CA ASN A 7 -14.94 -51.85 11.90
C ASN A 7 -15.31 -50.33 12.00
N LYS A 8 -14.35 -49.49 12.40
CA LYS A 8 -14.53 -48.04 12.59
C LYS A 8 -14.36 -47.21 11.31
N ALA A 9 -14.14 -47.81 10.15
CA ALA A 9 -13.78 -47.07 8.92
C ALA A 9 -14.96 -46.44 8.16
N GLY A 10 -16.17 -46.98 8.27
CA GLY A 10 -17.32 -46.57 7.45
C GLY A 10 -18.04 -45.29 7.95
N LYS A 11 -17.93 -44.96 9.24
CA LYS A 11 -18.69 -43.83 9.83
C LYS A 11 -17.98 -42.47 9.72
N LYS A 12 -16.65 -42.47 9.55
CA LYS A 12 -15.87 -41.23 9.41
C LYS A 12 -15.97 -40.57 8.03
N SER A 13 -16.28 -41.32 6.97
CA SER A 13 -16.35 -40.75 5.61
C SER A 13 -17.66 -40.01 5.32
N SER A 14 -18.79 -40.45 5.87
CA SER A 14 -20.10 -39.79 5.66
C SER A 14 -20.25 -38.50 6.46
N ILE A 15 -19.69 -38.43 7.66
CA ILE A 15 -19.67 -37.19 8.48
C ILE A 15 -18.81 -36.10 7.81
N ARG A 16 -17.61 -36.48 7.30
CA ARG A 16 -16.75 -35.55 6.55
C ARG A 16 -17.39 -35.02 5.26
N ALA A 17 -18.18 -35.80 4.55
CA ALA A 17 -18.87 -35.40 3.34
C ALA A 17 -20.03 -34.41 3.63
N GLY A 18 -20.75 -34.56 4.75
CA GLY A 18 -21.78 -33.66 5.23
C GLY A 18 -21.21 -32.31 5.73
N GLU A 19 -20.13 -32.37 6.50
CA GLU A 19 -19.41 -31.19 6.98
C GLU A 19 -18.82 -30.36 5.83
N GLY A 20 -18.27 -31.03 4.80
CA GLY A 20 -17.76 -30.36 3.60
C GLY A 20 -18.84 -29.61 2.81
N ARG A 21 -20.05 -30.17 2.69
CA ARG A 21 -21.19 -29.49 2.04
C ARG A 21 -21.67 -28.30 2.84
N LEU A 22 -21.81 -28.43 4.16
CA LEU A 22 -22.21 -27.34 5.04
C LEU A 22 -21.18 -26.19 5.00
N ALA A 23 -19.88 -26.50 5.05
CA ALA A 23 -18.82 -25.50 4.91
C ALA A 23 -18.90 -24.79 3.54
N PHE A 24 -19.13 -25.54 2.44
CA PHE A 24 -19.28 -24.96 1.12
C PHE A 24 -20.50 -24.01 1.04
N PHE A 25 -21.66 -24.39 1.59
CA PHE A 25 -22.81 -23.50 1.63
C PHE A 25 -22.60 -22.28 2.52
N ALA A 26 -21.86 -22.42 3.61
CA ALA A 26 -21.56 -21.29 4.50
C ALA A 26 -20.66 -20.22 3.84
N ILE A 27 -19.71 -20.64 2.98
CA ILE A 27 -18.78 -19.71 2.30
C ILE A 27 -19.28 -19.29 0.90
N SER A 28 -20.27 -19.99 0.33
CA SER A 28 -20.76 -19.73 -1.03
C SER A 28 -21.30 -18.30 -1.26
N PRO A 29 -22.00 -17.61 -0.32
CA PRO A 29 -22.45 -16.25 -0.52
C PRO A 29 -21.27 -15.28 -0.74
N PHE A 30 -20.15 -15.47 -0.01
CA PHE A 30 -18.95 -14.67 -0.22
C PHE A 30 -18.38 -14.86 -1.61
N TYR A 31 -18.20 -16.10 -2.06
CA TYR A 31 -17.65 -16.37 -3.40
C TYR A 31 -18.57 -15.89 -4.50
N PHE A 32 -19.89 -16.00 -4.34
CA PHE A 32 -20.85 -15.49 -5.30
C PHE A 32 -20.75 -13.96 -5.47
N LEU A 33 -20.70 -13.22 -4.35
CA LEU A 33 -20.49 -11.77 -4.39
C LEU A 33 -19.12 -11.41 -4.97
N TYR A 34 -18.08 -12.16 -4.63
CA TYR A 34 -16.74 -11.95 -5.16
C TYR A 34 -16.64 -12.20 -6.68
N LEU A 35 -17.37 -13.19 -7.20
CA LEU A 35 -17.46 -13.42 -8.65
C LEU A 35 -18.13 -12.24 -9.36
N ILE A 36 -19.21 -11.70 -8.81
CA ILE A 36 -19.98 -10.60 -9.43
C ILE A 36 -19.23 -9.28 -9.30
N PHE A 37 -18.75 -8.93 -8.10
CA PHE A 37 -18.21 -7.59 -7.82
C PHE A 37 -16.68 -7.52 -7.86
N GLY A 38 -15.99 -8.66 -7.86
CA GLY A 38 -14.54 -8.74 -7.97
C GLY A 38 -14.11 -9.22 -9.36
N ILE A 39 -14.40 -10.48 -9.69
CA ILE A 39 -13.86 -11.12 -10.91
C ILE A 39 -14.50 -10.56 -12.18
N PHE A 40 -15.83 -10.42 -12.20
CA PHE A 40 -16.52 -9.92 -13.40
C PHE A 40 -16.04 -8.53 -13.84
N PRO A 41 -15.90 -7.50 -12.97
CA PRO A 41 -15.38 -6.20 -13.38
C PRO A 41 -13.94 -6.26 -13.91
N ILE A 42 -13.08 -7.11 -13.34
CA ILE A 42 -11.70 -7.29 -13.82
C ILE A 42 -11.70 -7.87 -15.23
N LEU A 43 -12.48 -8.93 -15.48
CA LEU A 43 -12.59 -9.55 -16.79
C LEU A 43 -13.21 -8.60 -17.82
N TYR A 44 -14.25 -7.86 -17.41
CA TYR A 44 -14.90 -6.89 -18.27
C TYR A 44 -13.99 -5.72 -18.63
N THR A 45 -13.25 -5.16 -17.67
CA THR A 45 -12.24 -4.12 -17.92
C THR A 45 -11.13 -4.65 -18.84
N SER A 46 -10.68 -5.89 -18.62
CA SER A 46 -9.69 -6.52 -19.49
C SER A 46 -10.21 -6.68 -20.93
N TYR A 47 -11.48 -7.05 -21.09
CA TYR A 47 -12.12 -7.11 -22.39
C TYR A 47 -12.22 -5.74 -23.05
N MET A 48 -12.61 -4.69 -22.31
CA MET A 48 -12.72 -3.32 -22.82
C MET A 48 -11.41 -2.76 -23.37
N ALA A 49 -10.27 -3.17 -22.83
CA ALA A 49 -8.96 -2.70 -23.27
C ALA A 49 -8.63 -3.03 -24.74
N PHE A 50 -9.33 -4.00 -25.34
CA PHE A 50 -9.16 -4.38 -26.75
C PHE A 50 -10.03 -3.59 -27.72
N PHE A 51 -10.83 -2.64 -27.20
CA PHE A 51 -11.74 -1.85 -28.00
C PHE A 51 -11.42 -0.35 -27.91
N ASN A 52 -11.58 0.34 -29.02
CA ASN A 52 -11.79 1.78 -28.99
C ASN A 52 -13.26 2.01 -28.65
N TRP A 53 -13.51 2.47 -27.45
CA TRP A 53 -14.87 2.65 -26.95
C TRP A 53 -14.99 3.92 -26.13
N ASP A 54 -15.86 4.78 -26.64
CA ASP A 54 -16.46 5.93 -25.98
C ASP A 54 -17.92 5.55 -25.66
N PRO A 55 -18.46 5.80 -24.45
CA PRO A 55 -19.85 5.44 -24.09
C PRO A 55 -20.90 6.04 -25.01
N LEU A 56 -20.60 7.16 -25.65
CA LEU A 56 -21.50 7.85 -26.59
C LEU A 56 -21.23 7.47 -28.06
N GLY A 57 -20.17 6.70 -28.32
CA GLY A 57 -19.73 6.30 -29.65
C GLY A 57 -19.85 4.79 -29.90
N GLU A 58 -19.44 4.41 -31.11
CA GLU A 58 -19.40 3.01 -31.51
C GLU A 58 -18.25 2.26 -30.83
N LYS A 59 -18.52 1.02 -30.46
CA LYS A 59 -17.51 0.12 -29.91
C LYS A 59 -16.81 -0.61 -31.06
N VAL A 60 -15.58 -0.22 -31.36
CA VAL A 60 -14.78 -0.80 -32.43
C VAL A 60 -13.65 -1.66 -31.86
N PHE A 61 -13.56 -2.92 -32.29
CA PHE A 61 -12.47 -3.81 -31.90
C PHE A 61 -11.17 -3.38 -32.59
N ILE A 62 -10.13 -3.05 -31.80
CA ILE A 62 -8.81 -2.62 -32.28
C ILE A 62 -7.67 -3.53 -31.82
N GLY A 63 -7.99 -4.69 -31.23
CA GLY A 63 -6.99 -5.63 -30.73
C GLY A 63 -6.05 -4.98 -29.69
N LEU A 64 -4.76 -5.03 -29.92
CA LEU A 64 -3.74 -4.45 -29.02
C LEU A 64 -3.47 -2.96 -29.25
N GLY A 65 -4.26 -2.26 -30.07
CA GLY A 65 -4.03 -0.86 -30.44
C GLY A 65 -3.91 0.07 -29.21
N ASN A 66 -4.77 -0.08 -28.20
CA ASN A 66 -4.66 0.70 -26.97
C ASN A 66 -3.33 0.50 -26.24
N PHE A 67 -2.82 -0.72 -26.20
CA PHE A 67 -1.54 -1.02 -25.53
C PHE A 67 -0.34 -0.47 -26.32
N VAL A 68 -0.38 -0.53 -27.64
CA VAL A 68 0.67 0.05 -28.50
C VAL A 68 0.71 1.56 -28.32
N ASN A 69 -0.45 2.22 -28.38
CA ASN A 69 -0.56 3.66 -28.15
C ASN A 69 -0.11 4.05 -26.75
N LEU A 70 -0.50 3.27 -25.72
CA LEU A 70 -0.12 3.51 -24.35
C LEU A 70 1.38 3.47 -24.14
N LEU A 71 2.06 2.46 -24.68
CA LEU A 71 3.53 2.33 -24.54
C LEU A 71 4.30 3.39 -25.31
N ALA A 72 3.70 3.99 -26.34
CA ALA A 72 4.25 5.11 -27.11
C ALA A 72 3.95 6.48 -26.48
N ASP A 73 3.06 6.55 -25.46
CA ASP A 73 2.67 7.79 -24.82
C ASP A 73 3.69 8.24 -23.76
N ASP A 74 4.34 9.36 -23.99
CA ASP A 74 5.29 9.96 -23.03
C ASP A 74 4.65 10.27 -21.67
N THR A 75 3.32 10.51 -21.66
CA THR A 75 2.56 10.76 -20.43
C THR A 75 2.57 9.54 -19.51
N LEU A 76 2.50 8.33 -20.06
CA LEU A 76 2.61 7.09 -19.28
C LEU A 76 3.93 7.04 -18.51
N TRP A 77 5.02 7.27 -19.21
CA TRP A 77 6.36 7.17 -18.62
C TRP A 77 6.64 8.26 -17.59
N LYS A 78 6.09 9.45 -17.82
CA LYS A 78 6.13 10.53 -16.83
C LYS A 78 5.31 10.18 -15.58
N ALA A 79 4.08 9.71 -15.75
CA ALA A 79 3.22 9.26 -14.66
C ALA A 79 3.83 8.09 -13.88
N LEU A 80 4.44 7.13 -14.57
CA LEU A 80 5.15 6.01 -13.93
C LEU A 80 6.31 6.49 -13.07
N ARG A 81 7.17 7.37 -13.60
CA ARG A 81 8.31 7.94 -12.85
C ARG A 81 7.84 8.70 -11.61
N ASN A 82 6.81 9.53 -11.74
CA ASN A 82 6.24 10.25 -10.61
C ASN A 82 5.70 9.29 -9.56
N THR A 83 4.91 8.29 -9.98
CA THR A 83 4.34 7.28 -9.08
C THR A 83 5.44 6.54 -8.32
N LEU A 84 6.48 6.07 -9.00
CA LEU A 84 7.59 5.36 -8.38
C LEU A 84 8.39 6.25 -7.43
N SER A 85 8.64 7.50 -7.81
CA SER A 85 9.35 8.46 -6.96
C SER A 85 8.56 8.75 -5.67
N ILE A 86 7.27 9.07 -5.79
CA ILE A 86 6.38 9.33 -4.65
C ILE A 86 6.29 8.09 -3.76
N TRP A 87 6.11 6.91 -4.36
CA TRP A 87 6.05 5.64 -3.62
C TRP A 87 7.32 5.38 -2.82
N VAL A 88 8.50 5.49 -3.42
CA VAL A 88 9.78 5.23 -2.72
C VAL A 88 10.01 6.26 -1.62
N LEU A 89 9.87 7.56 -1.93
CA LEU A 89 10.07 8.66 -0.97
C LEU A 89 9.08 8.62 0.19
N GLY A 90 7.84 8.18 -0.05
CA GLY A 90 6.82 8.05 0.98
C GLY A 90 6.96 6.76 1.78
N THR A 91 7.02 5.60 1.10
CA THR A 91 6.88 4.29 1.75
C THR A 91 8.13 3.88 2.54
N VAL A 92 9.33 4.07 1.98
CA VAL A 92 10.56 3.59 2.66
C VAL A 92 10.79 4.31 4.00
N PRO A 93 10.78 5.66 4.07
CA PRO A 93 10.93 6.34 5.34
C PRO A 93 9.75 6.07 6.29
N GLN A 94 8.53 5.96 5.77
CA GLN A 94 7.33 5.70 6.55
C GLN A 94 7.40 4.35 7.30
N LEU A 95 7.79 3.27 6.61
CA LEU A 95 7.91 1.94 7.23
C LEU A 95 9.08 1.90 8.23
N ALA A 96 10.19 2.56 7.93
CA ALA A 96 11.33 2.68 8.84
C ALA A 96 10.94 3.43 10.14
N LEU A 97 10.24 4.58 10.00
CA LEU A 97 9.75 5.34 11.14
C LEU A 97 8.71 4.55 11.94
N ALA A 98 7.81 3.81 11.26
CA ALA A 98 6.82 2.97 11.92
C ALA A 98 7.48 1.87 12.76
N LEU A 99 8.51 1.21 12.23
CA LEU A 99 9.28 0.19 12.94
C LEU A 99 10.03 0.79 14.15
N TYR A 100 10.62 1.95 13.97
CA TYR A 100 11.29 2.68 15.05
C TYR A 100 10.31 3.05 16.16
N MET A 101 9.15 3.66 15.81
CA MET A 101 8.11 4.00 16.79
C MET A 101 7.55 2.77 17.51
N ALA A 102 7.30 1.67 16.79
CA ALA A 102 6.85 0.42 17.41
C ALA A 102 7.86 -0.11 18.41
N THR A 103 9.15 -0.06 18.08
CA THR A 103 10.23 -0.50 18.97
C THR A 103 10.30 0.36 20.24
N LEU A 104 10.16 1.68 20.12
CA LEU A 104 10.09 2.58 21.28
C LEU A 104 8.88 2.27 22.16
N LEU A 105 7.70 2.14 21.57
CA LEU A 105 6.46 1.85 22.29
C LEU A 105 6.48 0.46 22.96
N ASN A 106 7.21 -0.49 22.39
CA ASN A 106 7.33 -1.84 22.94
C ASN A 106 8.27 -1.90 24.15
N ARG A 107 9.35 -1.08 24.16
CA ARG A 107 10.37 -1.07 25.24
C ARG A 107 9.95 -0.29 26.47
N THR A 108 9.10 0.71 26.31
CA THR A 108 8.77 1.65 27.40
C THR A 108 7.47 1.27 28.08
N ARG A 109 7.46 1.22 29.43
CA ARG A 109 6.22 1.19 30.22
C ARG A 109 5.62 2.61 30.24
N LEU A 110 5.09 3.02 29.08
CA LEU A 110 4.49 4.34 28.94
C LEU A 110 3.25 4.46 29.84
N LYS A 111 3.25 5.48 30.71
CA LYS A 111 2.02 5.93 31.34
C LYS A 111 1.04 6.36 30.25
N PHE A 112 -0.23 5.98 30.38
CA PHE A 112 -1.26 6.26 29.38
C PHE A 112 -1.00 5.65 27.98
N SER A 113 -0.48 4.42 27.94
CA SER A 113 -0.17 3.74 26.65
C SER A 113 -1.37 3.68 25.68
N GLY A 114 -2.61 3.55 26.20
CA GLY A 114 -3.82 3.61 25.37
C GLY A 114 -4.01 4.96 24.67
N PHE A 115 -3.79 6.06 25.38
CA PHE A 115 -3.85 7.41 24.80
C PHE A 115 -2.85 7.59 23.66
N TRP A 116 -1.57 7.22 23.86
CA TRP A 116 -0.55 7.33 22.82
C TRP A 116 -0.85 6.48 21.59
N ARG A 117 -1.33 5.25 21.80
CA ARG A 117 -1.75 4.37 20.69
C ARG A 117 -2.91 4.98 19.89
N SER A 118 -3.88 5.60 20.56
CA SER A 118 -4.97 6.29 19.87
C SER A 118 -4.46 7.56 19.16
N ALA A 119 -3.60 8.35 19.81
CA ALA A 119 -3.10 9.59 19.25
C ALA A 119 -2.31 9.39 17.94
N ILE A 120 -1.49 8.33 17.84
CA ILE A 120 -0.74 8.05 16.61
C ILE A 120 -1.61 7.54 15.45
N LEU A 121 -2.89 7.17 15.71
CA LEU A 121 -3.86 6.82 14.67
C LEU A 121 -4.62 8.02 14.12
N ILE A 122 -4.65 9.15 14.82
CA ILE A 122 -5.39 10.35 14.39
C ILE A 122 -5.06 10.75 12.95
N PRO A 123 -3.79 10.78 12.51
CA PRO A 123 -3.45 11.09 11.12
C PRO A 123 -4.13 10.19 10.11
N ASN A 124 -4.23 8.90 10.39
CA ASN A 124 -4.78 7.92 9.45
C ASN A 124 -6.30 8.05 9.28
N VAL A 125 -7.03 8.39 10.35
CA VAL A 125 -8.50 8.57 10.33
C VAL A 125 -8.94 9.97 9.91
N THR A 126 -8.00 10.91 9.79
CA THR A 126 -8.28 12.29 9.36
C THR A 126 -8.57 12.33 7.85
N SER A 127 -9.51 13.18 7.46
CA SER A 127 -9.85 13.38 6.04
C SER A 127 -8.62 13.78 5.22
N VAL A 128 -8.39 13.12 4.08
CA VAL A 128 -7.28 13.43 3.16
C VAL A 128 -7.33 14.87 2.70
N LEU A 129 -8.52 15.41 2.45
CA LEU A 129 -8.71 16.80 2.05
C LEU A 129 -8.24 17.76 3.15
N ALA A 130 -8.60 17.52 4.40
CA ALA A 130 -8.15 18.33 5.53
C ALA A 130 -6.62 18.30 5.68
N ILE A 131 -6.03 17.10 5.54
CA ILE A 131 -4.57 16.93 5.57
C ILE A 131 -3.91 17.74 4.44
N ALA A 132 -4.42 17.63 3.22
CA ALA A 132 -3.85 18.36 2.07
C ALA A 132 -3.89 19.88 2.26
N VAL A 133 -4.99 20.43 2.81
CA VAL A 133 -5.09 21.87 3.13
C VAL A 133 -4.05 22.28 4.18
N ILE A 134 -3.87 21.47 5.22
CA ILE A 134 -2.85 21.73 6.25
C ILE A 134 -1.45 21.70 5.62
N PHE A 135 -1.14 20.66 4.85
CA PHE A 135 0.18 20.51 4.25
C PHE A 135 0.47 21.57 3.18
N SER A 136 -0.50 21.92 2.33
CA SER A 136 -0.33 23.03 1.38
C SER A 136 -0.02 24.37 2.07
N SER A 137 -0.57 24.59 3.26
CA SER A 137 -0.24 25.75 4.09
C SER A 137 1.16 25.65 4.71
N LEU A 138 1.55 24.46 5.18
CA LEU A 138 2.90 24.21 5.75
C LEU A 138 3.99 24.36 4.69
N TYR A 139 3.75 23.89 3.47
CA TYR A 139 4.67 23.93 2.33
C TYR A 139 4.49 25.17 1.46
N GLY A 140 3.68 26.15 1.87
CA GLY A 140 3.51 27.41 1.18
C GLY A 140 4.85 28.12 0.93
N ARG A 141 5.06 28.65 -0.28
CA ARG A 141 6.34 29.27 -0.68
C ARG A 141 6.73 30.44 0.22
N ASP A 142 5.81 31.38 0.44
CA ASP A 142 6.12 32.64 1.09
C ASP A 142 5.88 32.67 2.59
N PHE A 143 4.84 31.99 3.04
CA PHE A 143 4.40 31.98 4.45
C PHE A 143 4.40 30.55 5.05
N GLY A 144 4.89 29.53 4.34
CA GLY A 144 4.91 28.18 4.83
C GLY A 144 5.93 27.97 5.97
N LEU A 145 5.50 27.26 7.02
CA LEU A 145 6.36 26.99 8.18
C LEU A 145 7.61 26.19 7.83
N ILE A 146 7.56 25.35 6.79
CA ILE A 146 8.73 24.59 6.35
C ILE A 146 9.80 25.51 5.79
N ASN A 147 9.47 26.44 4.90
CA ASN A 147 10.40 27.41 4.38
C ASN A 147 10.90 28.39 5.48
N TYR A 148 10.04 28.73 6.41
CA TYR A 148 10.46 29.51 7.57
C TYR A 148 11.50 28.76 8.42
N ALA A 149 11.28 27.48 8.70
CA ALA A 149 12.25 26.66 9.42
C ALA A 149 13.57 26.49 8.64
N LEU A 150 13.51 26.30 7.32
CA LEU A 150 14.71 26.18 6.46
C LEU A 150 15.53 27.47 6.41
N SER A 151 14.90 28.64 6.54
CA SER A 151 15.61 29.94 6.57
C SER A 151 16.56 30.07 7.74
N PHE A 152 16.32 29.41 8.89
CA PHE A 152 17.28 29.39 10.02
C PHE A 152 18.59 28.67 9.67
N PHE A 153 18.58 27.81 8.66
CA PHE A 153 19.77 27.11 8.14
C PHE A 153 20.36 27.77 6.90
N GLY A 154 19.90 28.99 6.55
CA GLY A 154 20.39 29.73 5.40
C GLY A 154 19.95 29.16 4.05
N ILE A 155 18.90 28.32 4.04
CA ILE A 155 18.34 27.74 2.81
C ILE A 155 17.32 28.70 2.22
N ASP A 156 17.45 29.01 0.94
CA ASP A 156 16.51 29.83 0.22
C ASP A 156 15.11 29.22 0.13
N LYS A 157 14.09 30.08 -0.05
CA LYS A 157 12.70 29.61 -0.15
C LYS A 157 12.52 28.65 -1.33
N ILE A 158 12.11 27.44 -1.01
CA ILE A 158 11.79 26.40 -1.99
C ILE A 158 10.36 26.59 -2.49
N ASN A 159 10.18 26.58 -3.81
CA ASN A 159 8.85 26.47 -4.39
C ASN A 159 8.45 24.99 -4.52
N TRP A 160 7.81 24.49 -3.48
CA TRP A 160 7.45 23.06 -3.37
C TRP A 160 6.50 22.62 -4.48
N MET A 161 5.60 23.50 -4.94
CA MET A 161 4.61 23.20 -5.97
C MET A 161 5.16 23.18 -7.41
N ASN A 162 6.33 23.75 -7.68
CA ASN A 162 6.84 23.91 -9.06
C ASN A 162 7.99 22.96 -9.43
N GLY A 163 8.65 22.35 -8.44
CA GLY A 163 9.73 21.41 -8.73
C GLY A 163 9.24 19.96 -8.66
N THR A 164 9.64 19.11 -9.59
CA THR A 164 9.23 17.69 -9.57
C THR A 164 9.64 17.00 -8.28
N PHE A 165 10.91 17.13 -7.89
CA PHE A 165 11.39 16.45 -6.67
C PHE A 165 10.76 17.08 -5.39
N SER A 166 10.70 18.41 -5.31
CA SER A 166 10.10 19.09 -4.16
C SER A 166 8.62 18.73 -3.97
N SER A 167 7.85 18.68 -5.06
CA SER A 167 6.45 18.26 -5.03
C SER A 167 6.30 16.80 -4.55
N HIS A 168 7.20 15.92 -4.99
CA HIS A 168 7.20 14.52 -4.51
C HIS A 168 7.54 14.42 -3.03
N VAL A 169 8.45 15.25 -2.52
CA VAL A 169 8.77 15.31 -1.08
C VAL A 169 7.57 15.81 -0.27
N GLU A 170 6.84 16.81 -0.75
CA GLU A 170 5.62 17.29 -0.11
C GLU A 170 4.58 16.16 0.03
N ILE A 171 4.26 15.46 -1.08
CA ILE A 171 3.33 14.32 -1.03
C ILE A 171 3.85 13.21 -0.13
N ALA A 172 5.15 12.88 -0.24
CA ALA A 172 5.77 11.83 0.55
C ALA A 172 5.65 12.11 2.06
N THR A 173 5.85 13.36 2.50
CA THR A 173 5.67 13.71 3.91
C THR A 173 4.23 13.60 4.39
N MET A 174 3.22 13.89 3.54
CA MET A 174 1.82 13.61 3.85
C MET A 174 1.58 12.12 4.06
N ILE A 175 2.11 11.29 3.16
CA ILE A 175 1.99 9.82 3.24
C ILE A 175 2.68 9.31 4.51
N ILE A 176 3.90 9.78 4.79
CA ILE A 176 4.65 9.41 6.00
C ILE A 176 3.85 9.77 7.25
N TRP A 177 3.39 11.00 7.37
CA TRP A 177 2.62 11.45 8.53
C TRP A 177 1.33 10.63 8.73
N ARG A 178 0.64 10.32 7.65
CA ARG A 178 -0.65 9.61 7.68
C ARG A 178 -0.52 8.14 8.06
N TRP A 179 0.47 7.43 7.49
CA TRP A 179 0.54 5.98 7.57
C TRP A 179 1.51 5.43 8.61
N THR A 180 2.44 6.26 9.13
CA THR A 180 3.45 5.80 10.10
C THR A 180 2.81 5.23 11.37
N GLY A 181 1.84 5.92 11.95
CA GLY A 181 1.17 5.47 13.18
C GLY A 181 0.40 4.17 13.00
N TYR A 182 -0.31 4.01 11.88
CA TYR A 182 -1.03 2.79 11.56
C TYR A 182 -0.09 1.57 11.46
N ASN A 183 0.98 1.67 10.69
CA ASN A 183 1.96 0.59 10.57
C ASN A 183 2.74 0.36 11.86
N ALA A 184 3.00 1.41 12.66
CA ALA A 184 3.63 1.26 13.96
C ALA A 184 2.80 0.40 14.91
N LEU A 185 1.48 0.53 14.91
CA LEU A 185 0.61 -0.32 15.74
C LEU A 185 0.57 -1.77 15.25
N ILE A 186 0.60 -2.00 13.94
CA ILE A 186 0.70 -3.36 13.37
C ILE A 186 2.00 -4.03 13.83
N TYR A 187 3.13 -3.31 13.74
CA TYR A 187 4.42 -3.82 14.21
C TYR A 187 4.44 -4.03 15.73
N LEU A 188 3.87 -3.10 16.50
CA LEU A 188 3.78 -3.22 17.94
C LEU A 188 3.00 -4.47 18.36
N ALA A 189 1.85 -4.73 17.72
CA ALA A 189 1.05 -5.93 17.99
C ALA A 189 1.84 -7.21 17.67
N ALA A 190 2.57 -7.23 16.55
CA ALA A 190 3.43 -8.34 16.19
C ALA A 190 4.58 -8.55 17.18
N MET A 191 5.24 -7.47 17.64
CA MET A 191 6.30 -7.54 18.65
C MET A 191 5.79 -8.08 20.00
N GLN A 192 4.56 -7.74 20.38
CA GLN A 192 3.93 -8.21 21.61
C GLN A 192 3.53 -9.70 21.57
N SER A 193 3.50 -10.33 20.40
CA SER A 193 3.28 -11.78 20.27
C SER A 193 4.55 -12.62 20.46
N ILE A 194 5.73 -12.00 20.48
CA ILE A 194 7.00 -12.68 20.70
C ILE A 194 7.12 -13.08 22.19
N PRO A 195 7.41 -14.36 22.51
CA PRO A 195 7.58 -14.81 23.89
C PRO A 195 8.66 -14.01 24.63
N LYS A 196 8.36 -13.56 25.86
CA LYS A 196 9.29 -12.76 26.66
C LYS A 196 10.52 -13.53 27.09
N GLU A 197 10.38 -14.83 27.25
CA GLU A 197 11.45 -15.76 27.63
C GLU A 197 12.66 -15.70 26.67
N LEU A 198 12.42 -15.39 25.38
CA LEU A 198 13.47 -15.20 24.40
C LEU A 198 14.35 -13.98 24.72
N TYR A 199 13.71 -12.89 25.14
CA TYR A 199 14.43 -11.66 25.53
C TYR A 199 15.15 -11.84 26.86
N GLU A 200 14.55 -12.54 27.83
CA GLU A 200 15.13 -12.82 29.13
C GLU A 200 16.37 -13.72 29.00
N SER A 201 16.29 -14.79 28.21
CA SER A 201 17.42 -15.66 27.91
C SER A 201 18.57 -14.92 27.24
N ALA A 202 18.25 -14.10 26.21
CA ALA A 202 19.26 -13.29 25.53
C ALA A 202 19.94 -12.27 26.47
N GLN A 203 19.21 -11.72 27.46
CA GLN A 203 19.79 -10.82 28.48
C GLN A 203 20.75 -11.57 29.39
N LEU A 204 20.44 -12.81 29.76
CA LEU A 204 21.34 -13.66 30.56
C LEU A 204 22.61 -13.99 29.78
N ASP A 205 22.50 -14.15 28.45
CA ASP A 205 23.66 -14.37 27.57
C ASP A 205 24.43 -13.06 27.25
N GLY A 206 24.02 -11.92 27.82
CA GLY A 206 24.70 -10.63 27.67
C GLY A 206 24.30 -9.84 26.41
N ALA A 207 23.30 -10.24 25.69
CA ALA A 207 22.85 -9.55 24.49
C ALA A 207 22.32 -8.14 24.81
N ASN A 208 22.86 -7.15 24.10
CA ASN A 208 22.41 -5.77 24.21
C ASN A 208 21.09 -5.53 23.44
N GLY A 209 20.50 -4.35 23.61
CA GLY A 209 19.19 -4.06 23.00
C GLY A 209 19.16 -4.02 21.47
N TRP A 210 20.30 -3.77 20.80
CA TRP A 210 20.40 -3.84 19.34
C TRP A 210 20.48 -5.30 18.86
N GLU A 211 21.22 -6.15 19.58
CA GLU A 211 21.30 -7.59 19.31
C GLU A 211 19.93 -8.25 19.48
N GLN A 212 19.21 -7.95 20.56
CA GLN A 212 17.82 -8.42 20.74
C GLN A 212 16.90 -7.94 19.62
N PHE A 213 17.01 -6.68 19.17
CA PHE A 213 16.24 -6.18 18.05
C PHE A 213 16.56 -6.94 16.76
N ARG A 214 17.85 -7.12 16.44
CA ARG A 214 18.30 -7.73 15.21
C ARG A 214 18.02 -9.24 15.15
N TYR A 215 18.24 -9.97 16.27
CA TYR A 215 18.21 -11.43 16.28
C TYR A 215 16.92 -12.02 16.84
N ILE A 216 16.10 -11.26 17.56
CA ILE A 216 14.82 -11.73 18.10
C ILE A 216 13.67 -10.95 17.49
N THR A 217 13.67 -9.62 17.59
CA THR A 217 12.52 -8.79 17.17
C THR A 217 12.31 -8.84 15.67
N LEU A 218 13.31 -8.50 14.85
CA LEU A 218 13.19 -8.47 13.39
C LEU A 218 12.79 -9.82 12.80
N PRO A 219 13.44 -10.95 13.18
CA PRO A 219 13.00 -12.27 12.71
C PRO A 219 11.61 -12.62 13.20
N GLY A 220 11.26 -12.28 14.44
CA GLY A 220 9.95 -12.57 15.05
C GLY A 220 8.77 -11.90 14.35
N ILE A 221 8.96 -10.69 13.82
CA ILE A 221 7.91 -9.93 13.11
C ILE A 221 8.04 -10.00 11.59
N ARG A 222 8.94 -10.81 11.05
CA ARG A 222 9.28 -10.86 9.63
C ARG A 222 8.07 -10.97 8.71
N ASN A 223 7.14 -11.87 9.01
CA ASN A 223 5.94 -12.06 8.17
C ASN A 223 5.07 -10.80 8.11
N VAL A 224 5.02 -10.05 9.20
CA VAL A 224 4.28 -8.78 9.28
C VAL A 224 5.01 -7.68 8.52
N LEU A 225 6.36 -7.64 8.57
CA LEU A 225 7.14 -6.72 7.73
C LEU A 225 6.90 -6.98 6.24
N ILE A 226 6.95 -8.23 5.80
CA ILE A 226 6.67 -8.61 4.40
C ILE A 226 5.25 -8.18 4.00
N PHE A 227 4.27 -8.44 4.85
CA PHE A 227 2.88 -8.05 4.63
C PHE A 227 2.75 -6.52 4.47
N THR A 228 3.31 -5.73 5.39
CA THR A 228 3.19 -4.27 5.35
C THR A 228 3.95 -3.66 4.18
N VAL A 229 5.14 -4.18 3.82
CA VAL A 229 5.86 -3.75 2.61
C VAL A 229 5.02 -4.03 1.37
N THR A 230 4.42 -5.22 1.26
CA THR A 230 3.59 -5.58 0.11
C THR A 230 2.34 -4.67 0.03
N MET A 231 1.62 -4.47 1.12
CA MET A 231 0.43 -3.62 1.16
C MET A 231 0.75 -2.16 0.86
N SER A 232 1.85 -1.64 1.42
CA SER A 232 2.30 -0.26 1.16
C SER A 232 2.79 -0.08 -0.29
N THR A 233 3.34 -1.12 -0.91
CA THR A 233 3.71 -1.11 -2.33
C THR A 233 2.47 -1.03 -3.22
N ILE A 234 1.46 -1.87 -2.96
CA ILE A 234 0.20 -1.85 -3.70
C ILE A 234 -0.47 -0.48 -3.58
N GLY A 235 -0.60 0.05 -2.36
CA GLY A 235 -1.19 1.37 -2.12
C GLY A 235 -0.40 2.52 -2.74
N GLY A 236 0.93 2.48 -2.67
CA GLY A 236 1.81 3.50 -3.23
C GLY A 236 1.76 3.58 -4.76
N LEU A 237 1.68 2.43 -5.45
CA LEU A 237 1.54 2.37 -6.91
C LEU A 237 0.16 2.85 -7.40
N GLN A 238 -0.84 2.88 -6.51
CA GLN A 238 -2.20 3.34 -6.79
C GLN A 238 -2.49 4.72 -6.17
N THR A 239 -1.46 5.45 -5.74
CA THR A 239 -1.61 6.77 -5.12
C THR A 239 -2.34 7.74 -6.06
N PHE A 240 -3.46 8.28 -5.58
CA PHE A 240 -4.35 9.18 -6.32
C PHE A 240 -4.72 10.43 -5.52
N ASN A 241 -5.20 10.26 -4.28
CA ASN A 241 -5.87 11.34 -3.54
C ASN A 241 -4.96 12.53 -3.24
N GLU A 242 -3.79 12.28 -2.65
CA GLU A 242 -2.84 13.31 -2.24
C GLU A 242 -2.33 14.11 -3.46
N PRO A 243 -1.83 13.47 -4.54
CA PRO A 243 -1.43 14.16 -5.77
C PRO A 243 -2.57 14.92 -6.44
N TYR A 244 -3.78 14.35 -6.46
CA TYR A 244 -4.94 14.98 -7.10
C TYR A 244 -5.40 16.24 -6.36
N ILE A 245 -5.38 16.23 -5.03
CA ILE A 245 -5.79 17.41 -4.23
C ILE A 245 -4.76 18.53 -4.33
N LEU A 246 -3.45 18.20 -4.30
CA LEU A 246 -2.39 19.20 -4.37
C LEU A 246 -2.14 19.72 -5.79
N GLY A 247 -2.06 18.82 -6.76
CA GLY A 247 -1.73 19.15 -8.14
C GLY A 247 -2.94 19.47 -9.02
N GLY A 248 -4.16 19.31 -8.48
CA GLY A 248 -5.38 19.43 -9.27
C GLY A 248 -5.50 18.33 -10.33
N VAL A 249 -6.47 18.46 -11.20
CA VAL A 249 -6.80 17.46 -12.22
C VAL A 249 -5.66 17.22 -13.21
N THR A 250 -4.91 18.29 -13.55
CA THR A 250 -3.80 18.22 -14.52
C THR A 250 -2.50 17.75 -13.91
N GLY A 251 -2.43 17.59 -12.59
CA GLY A 251 -1.22 17.19 -11.87
C GLY A 251 -0.15 18.28 -11.78
N GLY A 252 -0.57 19.55 -11.75
CA GLY A 252 0.33 20.71 -11.71
C GLY A 252 0.77 21.19 -13.10
N ASN A 253 1.54 22.29 -13.15
CA ASN A 253 1.94 22.96 -14.39
C ASN A 253 2.74 22.07 -15.33
N ASP A 254 3.64 21.24 -14.77
CA ASP A 254 4.50 20.32 -15.50
C ASP A 254 4.10 18.84 -15.27
N LYS A 255 2.85 18.59 -14.88
CA LYS A 255 2.39 17.26 -14.50
C LYS A 255 3.27 16.60 -13.42
N GLN A 256 3.91 17.38 -12.55
CA GLN A 256 4.80 16.88 -11.50
C GLN A 256 4.08 16.06 -10.43
N PHE A 257 2.78 16.29 -10.22
CA PHE A 257 1.93 15.51 -9.33
C PHE A 257 1.21 14.35 -10.05
N TYR A 258 1.36 14.24 -11.38
CA TYR A 258 0.56 13.34 -12.20
C TYR A 258 1.00 11.89 -12.06
N THR A 259 0.17 11.08 -11.41
CA THR A 259 0.42 9.64 -11.16
C THR A 259 -0.28 8.76 -12.18
N LEU A 260 0.05 7.45 -12.18
CA LEU A 260 -0.62 6.46 -13.03
C LEU A 260 -2.13 6.39 -12.76
N ALA A 261 -2.54 6.49 -11.49
CA ALA A 261 -3.95 6.48 -11.12
C ALA A 261 -4.67 7.76 -11.59
N MET A 262 -4.00 8.92 -11.59
CA MET A 262 -4.54 10.16 -12.17
C MET A 262 -4.65 10.07 -13.69
N PHE A 263 -3.68 9.46 -14.36
CA PHE A 263 -3.71 9.23 -15.79
C PHE A 263 -4.91 8.36 -16.19
N LEU A 264 -5.10 7.25 -15.49
CA LEU A 264 -6.28 6.40 -15.67
C LEU A 264 -7.58 7.18 -15.49
N TYR A 265 -7.66 7.96 -14.40
CA TYR A 265 -8.86 8.76 -14.10
C TYR A 265 -9.16 9.79 -15.19
N GLU A 266 -8.15 10.50 -15.66
CA GLU A 266 -8.32 11.50 -16.72
C GLU A 266 -8.80 10.86 -18.02
N GLU A 267 -8.16 9.80 -18.49
CA GLU A 267 -8.51 9.15 -19.75
C GLU A 267 -9.87 8.48 -19.69
N ALA A 268 -10.15 7.70 -18.62
CA ALA A 268 -11.39 6.96 -18.51
C ALA A 268 -12.61 7.87 -18.19
N PHE A 269 -12.50 8.75 -17.18
CA PHE A 269 -13.68 9.41 -16.62
C PHE A 269 -13.82 10.89 -17.01
N ARG A 270 -12.79 11.51 -17.59
CA ARG A 270 -12.88 12.88 -18.08
C ARG A 270 -12.89 12.97 -19.59
N LYS A 271 -12.06 12.16 -20.27
CA LYS A 271 -12.02 12.08 -21.73
C LYS A 271 -12.96 11.00 -22.28
N PHE A 272 -13.57 10.20 -21.39
CA PHE A 272 -14.50 9.11 -21.72
C PHE A 272 -13.89 8.02 -22.63
N GLN A 273 -12.56 7.91 -22.69
CA GLN A 273 -11.85 6.89 -23.44
C GLN A 273 -11.73 5.60 -22.60
N PHE A 274 -12.86 4.89 -22.41
CA PHE A 274 -12.92 3.73 -21.53
C PHE A 274 -11.99 2.59 -21.96
N GLY A 275 -11.85 2.35 -23.26
CA GLY A 275 -10.92 1.33 -23.77
C GLY A 275 -9.47 1.63 -23.44
N TYR A 276 -9.05 2.88 -23.64
CA TYR A 276 -7.70 3.31 -23.32
C TYR A 276 -7.46 3.35 -21.80
N GLY A 277 -8.43 3.87 -21.04
CA GLY A 277 -8.39 3.83 -19.57
C GLY A 277 -8.29 2.42 -19.00
N ALA A 278 -9.00 1.45 -19.64
CA ALA A 278 -8.87 0.04 -19.27
C ALA A 278 -7.46 -0.51 -19.54
N ALA A 279 -6.82 -0.14 -20.65
CA ALA A 279 -5.43 -0.52 -20.92
C ALA A 279 -4.46 0.06 -19.88
N ILE A 280 -4.66 1.31 -19.43
CA ILE A 280 -3.89 1.91 -18.32
C ILE A 280 -4.10 1.11 -17.03
N GLY A 281 -5.33 0.74 -16.72
CA GLY A 281 -5.66 -0.08 -15.55
C GLY A 281 -4.94 -1.44 -15.55
N ILE A 282 -4.89 -2.11 -16.71
CA ILE A 282 -4.13 -3.35 -16.91
C ILE A 282 -2.63 -3.11 -16.74
N PHE A 283 -2.10 -2.01 -17.24
CA PHE A 283 -0.69 -1.66 -17.05
C PHE A 283 -0.36 -1.47 -15.56
N ILE A 284 -1.20 -0.74 -14.81
CA ILE A 284 -1.05 -0.58 -13.35
C ILE A 284 -1.09 -1.96 -12.66
N PHE A 285 -2.02 -2.83 -13.05
CA PHE A 285 -2.13 -4.18 -12.51
C PHE A 285 -0.82 -4.97 -12.71
N PHE A 286 -0.23 -4.95 -13.91
CA PHE A 286 1.04 -5.62 -14.15
C PHE A 286 2.19 -5.00 -13.34
N CYS A 287 2.25 -3.68 -13.19
CA CYS A 287 3.21 -3.03 -12.31
C CYS A 287 3.08 -3.56 -10.87
N VAL A 288 1.86 -3.59 -10.32
CA VAL A 288 1.59 -4.12 -8.97
C VAL A 288 2.02 -5.57 -8.84
N VAL A 289 1.67 -6.43 -9.81
CA VAL A 289 2.06 -7.86 -9.81
C VAL A 289 3.58 -8.02 -9.84
N ILE A 290 4.29 -7.29 -10.69
CA ILE A 290 5.75 -7.34 -10.79
C ILE A 290 6.40 -6.97 -9.45
N PHE A 291 5.99 -5.86 -8.83
CA PHE A 291 6.53 -5.44 -7.54
C PHE A 291 6.14 -6.40 -6.41
N ALA A 292 4.93 -6.97 -6.43
CA ALA A 292 4.51 -8.00 -5.47
C ALA A 292 5.37 -9.27 -5.59
N LEU A 293 5.69 -9.71 -6.81
CA LEU A 293 6.58 -10.85 -7.06
C LEU A 293 8.02 -10.55 -6.63
N ILE A 294 8.52 -9.34 -6.86
CA ILE A 294 9.84 -8.91 -6.36
C ILE A 294 9.86 -8.97 -4.84
N ASN A 295 8.86 -8.39 -4.17
CA ASN A 295 8.74 -8.44 -2.71
C ASN A 295 8.67 -9.88 -2.19
N ALA A 296 7.86 -10.75 -2.81
CA ALA A 296 7.75 -12.15 -2.43
C ALA A 296 9.08 -12.92 -2.59
N THR A 297 9.83 -12.61 -3.67
CA THR A 297 11.14 -13.23 -3.94
C THR A 297 12.19 -12.79 -2.91
N ILE A 298 12.23 -11.49 -2.59
CA ILE A 298 13.10 -10.95 -1.54
C ILE A 298 12.76 -11.59 -0.19
N ALA A 299 11.46 -11.64 0.13
CA ALA A 299 10.95 -12.25 1.34
C ALA A 299 11.34 -13.73 1.49
N SER A 300 11.25 -14.51 0.40
CA SER A 300 11.61 -15.93 0.39
C SER A 300 13.11 -16.18 0.60
N LYS A 301 13.98 -15.26 0.14
CA LYS A 301 15.43 -15.35 0.39
C LYS A 301 15.76 -15.04 1.85
N ILE A 302 15.19 -13.95 2.39
CA ILE A 302 15.35 -13.61 3.81
C ILE A 302 14.78 -14.71 4.74
N ALA A 303 13.84 -15.53 4.22
CA ALA A 303 13.23 -16.63 4.97
C ALA A 303 14.12 -17.86 5.10
N LYS A 304 15.13 -18.00 4.25
CA LYS A 304 16.02 -19.19 4.20
C LYS A 304 17.30 -19.02 5.00
N ASP A 305 17.65 -17.77 5.30
CA ASP A 305 18.78 -17.40 6.18
C ASP A 305 18.27 -17.17 7.62
#